data_b0e188bf758c14a8d9a7c14f18b1740b
#
_entry.id   b0e188bf758c14a8d9a7c14f18b1740b
#
_cell.length_a   1.000
_cell.length_b   1.000
_cell.length_c   1.000
_cell.angle_alpha   90.00
_cell.angle_beta   90.00
_cell.angle_gamma   90.00
#
_symmetry.space_group_name_H-M   'P 1'
#
loop_
_entity.id
_entity.type
_entity.pdbx_description
1 polymer ?
#
loop_
_entity_poly.entity_id
_entity_poly.type
_entity_poly.pdbx_seq_one_letter_code
_entity_poly.pdbx_strand_id
1 'polypeptide(L)'
;EEQNATLIAPFDGIIANLFAKQENVASTTDAFCTVIDPHSLEASFTVLESELPLIQNGDKVEVTPFATTSLKTEGRISEINPLVDENGMVQVKAAVNDKGKLFEGMNVRVSVQRSLGKQLVVPKTAVVLRSGKQVVFTLVDGHAYWNYVRTGLENADSYTLLEGLKEADVVITSGNINLAHESPVKVIEN
;
A
#
# COMPACT_ATOMS: atom_id res chain seq x y z
N GLU A 1 57.43 -13.15 1.67
CA GLU A 1 56.55 -13.66 0.60
C GLU A 1 55.32 -12.77 0.56
N GLU A 2 55.30 -11.82 -0.39
CA GLU A 2 54.09 -11.07 -0.71
C GLU A 2 53.10 -12.03 -1.39
N GLN A 3 52.22 -12.60 -0.64
CA GLN A 3 51.05 -13.25 -1.19
C GLN A 3 50.13 -12.13 -1.70
N ASN A 4 50.08 -11.96 -3.02
CA ASN A 4 49.11 -11.08 -3.67
C ASN A 4 47.67 -11.53 -3.29
N ALA A 5 47.10 -10.93 -2.26
CA ALA A 5 45.71 -11.14 -1.89
C ALA A 5 44.84 -10.47 -2.96
N THR A 6 44.12 -11.26 -3.73
CA THR A 6 43.15 -10.77 -4.69
C THR A 6 41.75 -10.86 -4.05
N LEU A 7 41.09 -9.73 -3.90
CA LEU A 7 39.68 -9.67 -3.49
C LEU A 7 38.79 -9.73 -4.73
N ILE A 8 37.92 -10.71 -4.79
CA ILE A 8 36.97 -10.90 -5.90
C ILE A 8 35.57 -10.55 -5.37
N ALA A 9 34.83 -9.74 -6.13
CA ALA A 9 33.44 -9.45 -5.80
C ALA A 9 32.61 -10.74 -5.84
N PRO A 10 31.79 -11.03 -4.83
CA PRO A 10 31.00 -12.25 -4.76
C PRO A 10 29.79 -12.26 -5.73
N PHE A 11 29.44 -11.11 -6.27
CA PHE A 11 28.34 -10.92 -7.23
C PHE A 11 28.59 -9.67 -8.10
N ASP A 12 27.86 -9.55 -9.19
CA ASP A 12 27.89 -8.37 -10.06
C ASP A 12 27.16 -7.20 -9.37
N GLY A 13 27.84 -6.05 -9.25
CA GLY A 13 27.28 -4.91 -8.52
C GLY A 13 28.03 -3.61 -8.75
N ILE A 14 27.61 -2.58 -8.03
CA ILE A 14 28.24 -1.26 -8.03
C ILE A 14 29.04 -1.09 -6.74
N ILE A 15 30.29 -0.65 -6.88
CA ILE A 15 31.12 -0.32 -5.71
C ILE A 15 30.60 1.00 -5.13
N ALA A 16 30.12 0.93 -3.90
CA ALA A 16 29.83 2.08 -3.06
C ALA A 16 30.86 2.12 -1.91
N ASN A 17 31.28 3.31 -1.51
CA ASN A 17 32.19 3.50 -0.38
C ASN A 17 33.49 2.69 -0.48
N LEU A 18 34.36 3.06 -1.41
CA LEU A 18 35.73 2.53 -1.44
C LEU A 18 36.55 3.17 -0.31
N PHE A 19 36.86 2.40 0.74
CA PHE A 19 37.61 2.87 1.91
C PHE A 19 39.13 2.72 1.73
N ALA A 20 39.55 1.75 0.93
CA ALA A 20 40.96 1.53 0.65
C ALA A 20 41.51 2.59 -0.31
N LYS A 21 42.72 3.06 -0.03
CA LYS A 21 43.49 3.95 -0.90
C LYS A 21 44.72 3.23 -1.39
N GLN A 22 45.14 3.57 -2.60
CA GLN A 22 46.40 3.04 -3.16
C GLN A 22 47.55 3.37 -2.23
N GLU A 23 48.50 2.47 -2.08
CA GLU A 23 49.71 2.57 -1.23
C GLU A 23 49.45 2.50 0.28
N ASN A 24 48.20 2.35 0.73
CA ASN A 24 47.91 2.09 2.13
C ASN A 24 47.90 0.59 2.44
N VAL A 25 48.32 0.25 3.66
CA VAL A 25 48.17 -1.11 4.18
C VAL A 25 46.70 -1.39 4.42
N ALA A 26 46.17 -2.43 3.77
CA ALA A 26 44.83 -2.90 4.03
C ALA A 26 44.80 -3.72 5.32
N SER A 27 43.89 -3.39 6.24
CA SER A 27 43.63 -4.17 7.43
C SER A 27 42.71 -5.36 7.09
N THR A 28 42.94 -6.49 7.71
CA THR A 28 42.08 -7.68 7.58
C THR A 28 40.77 -7.53 8.37
N THR A 29 40.68 -6.53 9.23
CA THR A 29 39.51 -6.27 10.11
C THR A 29 38.60 -5.17 9.58
N ASP A 30 39.09 -4.33 8.65
CA ASP A 30 38.36 -3.19 8.18
C ASP A 30 37.69 -3.49 6.82
N ALA A 31 36.51 -2.90 6.60
CA ALA A 31 35.82 -3.03 5.32
C ALA A 31 36.64 -2.37 4.22
N PHE A 32 36.89 -3.10 3.11
CA PHE A 32 37.63 -2.62 1.95
C PHE A 32 36.75 -1.71 1.06
N CYS A 33 35.57 -2.20 0.74
CA CYS A 33 34.52 -1.48 0.00
C CYS A 33 33.17 -2.10 0.30
N THR A 34 32.11 -1.39 -0.09
CA THR A 34 30.74 -1.92 -0.14
C THR A 34 30.38 -2.20 -1.60
N VAL A 35 29.85 -3.38 -1.89
CA VAL A 35 29.29 -3.72 -3.19
C VAL A 35 27.78 -3.82 -3.06
N ILE A 36 27.03 -3.11 -3.90
CA ILE A 36 25.58 -3.06 -3.89
C ILE A 36 25.07 -3.69 -5.18
N ASP A 37 24.10 -4.61 -5.08
CA ASP A 37 23.33 -5.08 -6.22
C ASP A 37 22.13 -4.11 -6.45
N PRO A 38 22.18 -3.28 -7.51
CA PRO A 38 21.11 -2.32 -7.77
C PRO A 38 19.82 -2.98 -8.28
N HIS A 39 19.83 -4.28 -8.56
CA HIS A 39 18.67 -5.01 -9.08
C HIS A 39 17.87 -5.75 -8.00
N SER A 40 18.38 -5.78 -6.77
CA SER A 40 17.77 -6.49 -5.64
C SER A 40 17.35 -5.57 -4.49
N LEU A 41 16.81 -4.38 -4.82
CA LEU A 41 16.35 -3.45 -3.79
C LEU A 41 15.11 -3.97 -3.07
N GLU A 42 15.12 -3.85 -1.75
CA GLU A 42 13.99 -4.14 -0.89
C GLU A 42 13.56 -2.89 -0.13
N ALA A 43 12.25 -2.67 -0.06
CA ALA A 43 11.67 -1.68 0.84
C ALA A 43 11.32 -2.38 2.16
N SER A 44 11.92 -1.90 3.26
CA SER A 44 11.65 -2.39 4.61
C SER A 44 10.72 -1.42 5.34
N PHE A 45 9.64 -1.93 5.92
CA PHE A 45 8.66 -1.13 6.65
C PHE A 45 8.03 -1.97 7.78
N THR A 46 7.31 -1.31 8.67
CA THR A 46 6.62 -1.97 9.78
C THR A 46 5.13 -1.79 9.67
N VAL A 47 4.37 -2.78 10.13
CA VAL A 47 2.91 -2.75 10.24
C VAL A 47 2.49 -3.13 11.66
N LEU A 48 1.31 -2.71 12.09
CA LEU A 48 0.74 -3.14 13.36
C LEU A 48 0.35 -4.63 13.30
N GLU A 49 0.48 -5.35 14.43
CA GLU A 49 0.02 -6.74 14.55
C GLU A 49 -1.45 -6.90 14.11
N SER A 50 -2.28 -5.92 14.43
CA SER A 50 -3.70 -5.91 14.03
C SER A 50 -3.94 -5.82 12.52
N GLU A 51 -2.94 -5.39 11.75
CA GLU A 51 -3.00 -5.28 10.29
C GLU A 51 -2.51 -6.54 9.56
N LEU A 52 -1.82 -7.45 10.28
CA LEU A 52 -1.29 -8.68 9.70
C LEU A 52 -2.34 -9.52 8.94
N PRO A 53 -3.59 -9.68 9.44
CA PRO A 53 -4.61 -10.42 8.69
C PRO A 53 -4.99 -9.78 7.36
N LEU A 54 -4.60 -8.51 7.14
CA LEU A 54 -4.92 -7.74 5.94
C LEU A 54 -3.85 -7.85 4.86
N ILE A 55 -2.67 -8.42 5.15
CA ILE A 55 -1.54 -8.52 4.23
C ILE A 55 -1.04 -9.95 4.11
N GLN A 56 -0.46 -10.27 2.97
CA GLN A 56 0.17 -11.56 2.73
C GLN A 56 1.35 -11.45 1.77
N ASN A 57 2.23 -12.45 1.79
CA ASN A 57 3.32 -12.54 0.82
C ASN A 57 2.76 -12.54 -0.61
N GLY A 58 3.41 -11.76 -1.50
CA GLY A 58 3.00 -11.58 -2.88
C GLY A 58 2.03 -10.42 -3.11
N ASP A 59 1.47 -9.79 -2.07
CA ASP A 59 0.63 -8.60 -2.22
C ASP A 59 1.40 -7.50 -2.93
N LYS A 60 0.71 -6.78 -3.82
CA LYS A 60 1.30 -5.66 -4.55
C LYS A 60 1.51 -4.47 -3.62
N VAL A 61 2.63 -3.80 -3.79
CA VAL A 61 2.92 -2.55 -3.11
C VAL A 61 3.28 -1.47 -4.13
N GLU A 62 2.90 -0.24 -3.83
CA GLU A 62 3.39 0.96 -4.49
C GLU A 62 4.42 1.62 -3.56
N VAL A 63 5.61 1.85 -4.08
CA VAL A 63 6.72 2.48 -3.35
C VAL A 63 6.97 3.86 -3.93
N THR A 64 6.90 4.89 -3.09
CA THR A 64 7.04 6.30 -3.46
C THR A 64 8.10 6.95 -2.59
N PRO A 65 9.24 7.44 -3.14
CA PRO A 65 10.23 8.17 -2.38
C PRO A 65 9.68 9.48 -1.83
N PHE A 66 10.04 9.85 -0.60
CA PHE A 66 9.65 11.14 -0.05
C PHE A 66 10.28 12.31 -0.80
N ALA A 67 11.48 12.13 -1.34
CA ALA A 67 12.18 13.17 -2.09
C ALA A 67 11.53 13.47 -3.45
N THR A 68 10.82 12.49 -4.05
CA THR A 68 10.25 12.63 -5.40
C THR A 68 8.91 11.89 -5.45
N THR A 69 7.85 12.56 -5.02
CA THR A 69 6.51 11.96 -4.91
C THR A 69 5.85 11.61 -6.27
N SER A 70 6.39 12.15 -7.37
CA SER A 70 5.95 11.77 -8.72
C SER A 70 6.51 10.44 -9.20
N LEU A 71 7.58 9.94 -8.55
CA LEU A 71 8.16 8.64 -8.85
C LEU A 71 7.40 7.57 -8.08
N LYS A 72 6.67 6.73 -8.81
CA LYS A 72 5.96 5.58 -8.27
C LYS A 72 6.55 4.31 -8.86
N THR A 73 6.89 3.38 -8.00
CA THR A 73 7.46 2.08 -8.37
C THR A 73 6.60 0.96 -7.79
N GLU A 74 6.47 -0.11 -8.53
CA GLU A 74 5.72 -1.28 -8.06
C GLU A 74 6.67 -2.28 -7.40
N GLY A 75 6.14 -2.97 -6.41
CA GLY A 75 6.83 -4.07 -5.73
C GLY A 75 5.85 -5.14 -5.27
N ARG A 76 6.37 -6.11 -4.55
CA ARG A 76 5.57 -7.16 -3.91
C ARG A 76 6.15 -7.48 -2.55
N ILE A 77 5.28 -7.76 -1.58
CA ILE A 77 5.69 -8.27 -0.27
C ILE A 77 6.45 -9.58 -0.49
N SER A 78 7.72 -9.59 -0.09
CA SER A 78 8.63 -10.74 -0.18
C SER A 78 8.72 -11.50 1.13
N GLU A 79 8.63 -10.79 2.27
CA GLU A 79 8.80 -11.37 3.59
C GLU A 79 7.94 -10.64 4.62
N ILE A 80 7.29 -11.41 5.48
CA ILE A 80 6.64 -10.92 6.70
C ILE A 80 7.35 -11.62 7.86
N ASN A 81 8.01 -10.83 8.71
CA ASN A 81 8.72 -11.37 9.86
C ASN A 81 7.71 -12.00 10.84
N PRO A 82 7.92 -13.25 11.31
CA PRO A 82 7.01 -13.89 12.27
C PRO A 82 7.11 -13.34 13.69
N LEU A 83 8.01 -12.39 13.95
CA LEU A 83 8.20 -11.78 15.26
C LEU A 83 7.49 -10.44 15.37
N VAL A 84 6.72 -10.28 16.45
CA VAL A 84 6.14 -8.98 16.86
C VAL A 84 7.13 -8.35 17.84
N ASP A 85 7.47 -7.09 17.61
CA ASP A 85 8.36 -6.36 18.53
C ASP A 85 7.62 -5.88 19.79
N GLU A 86 8.36 -5.27 20.72
CA GLU A 86 7.82 -4.75 21.99
C GLU A 86 6.78 -3.62 21.82
N ASN A 87 6.69 -3.00 20.64
CA ASN A 87 5.73 -1.97 20.30
C ASN A 87 4.50 -2.51 19.55
N GLY A 88 4.38 -3.83 19.40
CA GLY A 88 3.30 -4.45 18.63
C GLY A 88 3.45 -4.29 17.12
N MET A 89 4.68 -4.08 16.62
CA MET A 89 4.97 -3.90 15.21
C MET A 89 5.61 -5.16 14.63
N VAL A 90 5.33 -5.42 13.37
CA VAL A 90 5.91 -6.52 12.59
C VAL A 90 6.66 -5.95 11.41
N GLN A 91 7.89 -6.40 11.23
CA GLN A 91 8.71 -6.00 10.09
C GLN A 91 8.28 -6.74 8.83
N VAL A 92 8.14 -5.99 7.75
CA VAL A 92 7.76 -6.48 6.43
C VAL A 92 8.77 -5.99 5.41
N LYS A 93 9.11 -6.84 4.44
CA LYS A 93 9.94 -6.48 3.29
C LYS A 93 9.16 -6.65 2.00
N ALA A 94 9.40 -5.76 1.07
CA ALA A 94 8.87 -5.84 -0.27
C ALA A 94 10.00 -5.73 -1.29
N ALA A 95 10.08 -6.69 -2.19
CA ALA A 95 10.97 -6.61 -3.35
C ALA A 95 10.43 -5.57 -4.32
N VAL A 96 11.29 -4.65 -4.74
CA VAL A 96 10.93 -3.49 -5.56
C VAL A 96 11.52 -3.62 -6.96
N ASN A 97 10.71 -3.41 -7.98
CA ASN A 97 11.16 -3.35 -9.36
C ASN A 97 11.31 -1.89 -9.81
N ASP A 98 12.39 -1.25 -9.41
CA ASP A 98 12.61 0.18 -9.56
C ASP A 98 13.29 0.59 -10.88
N LYS A 99 13.85 -0.37 -11.62
CA LYS A 99 14.60 -0.15 -12.86
C LYS A 99 15.74 0.90 -12.71
N GLY A 100 16.40 0.91 -11.55
CA GLY A 100 17.52 1.80 -11.26
C GLY A 100 17.14 3.25 -10.92
N LYS A 101 15.94 3.50 -10.46
CA LYS A 101 15.44 4.84 -10.08
C LYS A 101 15.53 5.12 -8.60
N LEU A 102 15.65 4.08 -7.78
CA LEU A 102 15.80 4.17 -6.34
C LEU A 102 17.24 3.86 -5.94
N PHE A 103 17.65 4.41 -4.81
CA PHE A 103 18.97 4.15 -4.23
C PHE A 103 18.80 3.58 -2.83
N GLU A 104 19.73 2.73 -2.44
CA GLU A 104 19.81 2.22 -1.07
C GLU A 104 19.89 3.38 -0.07
N GLY A 105 19.19 3.26 1.07
CA GLY A 105 19.12 4.31 2.09
C GLY A 105 18.05 5.38 1.83
N MET A 106 17.30 5.34 0.72
CA MET A 106 16.19 6.27 0.51
C MET A 106 15.03 5.98 1.46
N ASN A 107 14.48 7.05 2.03
CA ASN A 107 13.21 6.96 2.75
C ASN A 107 12.05 6.93 1.74
N VAL A 108 11.16 5.94 1.91
CA VAL A 108 10.04 5.69 1.00
C VAL A 108 8.73 5.52 1.77
N ARG A 109 7.64 5.86 1.11
CA ARG A 109 6.30 5.47 1.53
C ARG A 109 5.92 4.18 0.80
N VAL A 110 5.46 3.20 1.53
CA VAL A 110 4.96 1.94 0.97
C VAL A 110 3.44 1.89 1.16
N SER A 111 2.71 1.73 0.06
CA SER A 111 1.26 1.56 0.06
C SER A 111 0.93 0.14 -0.39
N VAL A 112 0.41 -0.67 0.51
CA VAL A 112 0.02 -2.05 0.22
C VAL A 112 -1.33 -2.05 -0.50
N GLN A 113 -1.40 -2.69 -1.66
CA GLN A 113 -2.62 -2.81 -2.47
C GLN A 113 -3.15 -4.24 -2.36
N ARG A 114 -4.29 -4.39 -1.73
CA ARG A 114 -4.97 -5.68 -1.65
C ARG A 114 -6.15 -5.72 -2.59
N SER A 115 -6.22 -6.78 -3.41
CA SER A 115 -7.43 -7.08 -4.17
C SER A 115 -8.43 -7.80 -3.27
N LEU A 116 -9.57 -7.19 -3.04
CA LEU A 116 -10.66 -7.76 -2.25
C LEU A 116 -11.58 -8.68 -3.06
N GLY A 117 -11.20 -9.01 -4.30
CA GLY A 117 -12.10 -9.68 -5.25
C GLY A 117 -13.25 -8.76 -5.70
N LYS A 118 -14.32 -9.37 -6.25
CA LYS A 118 -15.54 -8.61 -6.59
C LYS A 118 -16.30 -8.27 -5.30
N GLN A 119 -16.29 -7.01 -4.93
CA GLN A 119 -17.05 -6.46 -3.82
C GLN A 119 -17.97 -5.36 -4.33
N LEU A 120 -19.18 -5.29 -3.82
CA LEU A 120 -20.01 -4.11 -4.02
C LEU A 120 -19.37 -2.95 -3.25
N VAL A 121 -19.20 -1.83 -3.93
CA VAL A 121 -18.67 -0.61 -3.31
C VAL A 121 -19.66 0.53 -3.49
N VAL A 122 -19.71 1.41 -2.50
CA VAL A 122 -20.55 2.61 -2.54
C VAL A 122 -19.73 3.84 -2.15
N PRO A 123 -19.86 4.97 -2.83
CA PRO A 123 -19.20 6.20 -2.44
C PRO A 123 -19.58 6.60 -1.01
N LYS A 124 -18.63 7.14 -0.24
CA LYS A 124 -18.89 7.64 1.13
C LYS A 124 -20.01 8.67 1.16
N THR A 125 -20.12 9.48 0.11
CA THR A 125 -21.16 10.49 -0.05
C THR A 125 -22.58 9.93 -0.15
N ALA A 126 -22.74 8.67 -0.57
CA ALA A 126 -24.04 8.02 -0.65
C ALA A 126 -24.53 7.49 0.70
N VAL A 127 -23.62 7.26 1.66
CA VAL A 127 -23.95 6.69 2.98
C VAL A 127 -24.32 7.81 3.96
N VAL A 128 -25.53 7.77 4.47
CA VAL A 128 -26.02 8.71 5.49
C VAL A 128 -26.42 7.98 6.76
N LEU A 129 -26.32 8.65 7.89
CA LEU A 129 -26.76 8.11 9.18
C LEU A 129 -28.21 8.52 9.46
N ARG A 130 -29.07 7.54 9.73
CA ARG A 130 -30.47 7.73 10.14
C ARG A 130 -30.74 6.92 11.40
N SER A 131 -31.11 7.60 12.46
CA SER A 131 -31.42 6.97 13.76
C SER A 131 -30.32 5.98 14.22
N GLY A 132 -29.05 6.36 14.00
CA GLY A 132 -27.88 5.54 14.38
C GLY A 132 -27.57 4.38 13.41
N LYS A 133 -28.29 4.24 12.30
CA LYS A 133 -28.04 3.20 11.27
C LYS A 133 -27.53 3.83 9.98
N GLN A 134 -26.69 3.10 9.29
CA GLN A 134 -26.24 3.48 7.96
C GLN A 134 -27.32 3.18 6.92
N VAL A 135 -27.59 4.16 6.07
CA VAL A 135 -28.63 4.12 5.03
C VAL A 135 -28.03 4.63 3.71
N VAL A 136 -28.39 3.97 2.62
CA VAL A 136 -28.15 4.44 1.26
C VAL A 136 -29.49 4.60 0.55
N PHE A 137 -29.67 5.71 -0.14
CA PHE A 137 -30.85 5.92 -0.98
C PHE A 137 -30.61 5.38 -2.38
N THR A 138 -31.51 4.52 -2.86
CA THR A 138 -31.56 4.07 -4.25
C THR A 138 -32.65 4.80 -5.01
N LEU A 139 -32.42 5.00 -6.29
CA LEU A 139 -33.38 5.58 -7.22
C LEU A 139 -34.14 4.45 -7.93
N VAL A 140 -35.47 4.42 -7.78
CA VAL A 140 -36.35 3.51 -8.50
C VAL A 140 -37.55 4.31 -9.01
N ASP A 141 -37.80 4.30 -10.31
CA ASP A 141 -38.96 4.96 -10.97
C ASP A 141 -39.14 6.44 -10.53
N GLY A 142 -38.05 7.20 -10.43
CA GLY A 142 -38.07 8.61 -10.05
C GLY A 142 -38.30 8.88 -8.57
N HIS A 143 -38.27 7.87 -7.72
CA HIS A 143 -38.42 7.99 -6.29
C HIS A 143 -37.19 7.46 -5.54
N ALA A 144 -36.91 8.03 -4.37
CA ALA A 144 -35.81 7.66 -3.50
C ALA A 144 -36.25 6.64 -2.47
N TYR A 145 -35.65 5.47 -2.47
CA TYR A 145 -35.91 4.42 -1.48
C TYR A 145 -34.70 4.26 -0.59
N TRP A 146 -34.87 4.39 0.72
CA TRP A 146 -33.76 4.13 1.64
C TRP A 146 -33.56 2.64 1.86
N ASN A 147 -32.31 2.22 1.90
CA ASN A 147 -31.91 0.87 2.22
C ASN A 147 -30.96 0.89 3.39
N TYR A 148 -31.25 0.12 4.43
CA TYR A 148 -30.28 -0.08 5.51
C TYR A 148 -29.11 -0.89 4.95
N VAL A 149 -27.91 -0.40 5.20
CA VAL A 149 -26.68 -1.03 4.70
C VAL A 149 -25.75 -1.36 5.84
N ARG A 150 -24.94 -2.39 5.65
CA ARG A 150 -23.79 -2.69 6.50
C ARG A 150 -22.54 -2.54 5.68
N THR A 151 -21.71 -1.55 6.04
CA THR A 151 -20.43 -1.31 5.39
C THR A 151 -19.36 -2.22 5.97
N GLY A 152 -18.35 -2.53 5.16
CA GLY A 152 -17.16 -3.28 5.53
C GLY A 152 -15.91 -2.40 5.51
N LEU A 153 -14.92 -2.78 4.71
CA LEU A 153 -13.67 -2.04 4.57
C LEU A 153 -13.91 -0.70 3.85
N GLU A 154 -13.08 0.28 4.19
CA GLU A 154 -13.13 1.60 3.58
C GLU A 154 -11.78 2.01 2.99
N ASN A 155 -11.83 2.89 2.00
CA ASN A 155 -10.69 3.65 1.49
C ASN A 155 -10.99 5.15 1.60
N ALA A 156 -10.23 6.01 0.90
CA ALA A 156 -10.45 7.47 0.93
C ALA A 156 -11.87 7.86 0.50
N ASP A 157 -12.45 7.21 -0.51
CA ASP A 157 -13.65 7.67 -1.20
C ASP A 157 -14.86 6.75 -1.07
N SER A 158 -14.67 5.50 -0.68
CA SER A 158 -15.70 4.47 -0.76
C SER A 158 -15.69 3.51 0.43
N TYR A 159 -16.84 2.87 0.66
CA TYR A 159 -17.02 1.70 1.52
C TYR A 159 -17.27 0.46 0.67
N THR A 160 -16.77 -0.70 1.11
CA THR A 160 -17.33 -1.97 0.65
C THR A 160 -18.67 -2.20 1.33
N LEU A 161 -19.59 -2.86 0.64
CA LEU A 161 -20.89 -3.25 1.19
C LEU A 161 -20.88 -4.74 1.51
N LEU A 162 -21.28 -5.05 2.73
CA LEU A 162 -21.52 -6.42 3.19
C LEU A 162 -22.96 -6.83 2.95
N GLU A 163 -23.89 -5.89 3.12
CA GLU A 163 -25.34 -6.12 3.01
C GLU A 163 -26.08 -4.83 2.63
N GLY A 164 -27.28 -4.99 2.04
CA GLY A 164 -28.28 -3.92 1.90
C GLY A 164 -28.50 -3.40 0.49
N LEU A 165 -27.60 -3.67 -0.47
CA LEU A 165 -27.77 -3.32 -1.88
C LEU A 165 -27.42 -4.51 -2.78
N LYS A 166 -27.87 -4.42 -4.03
CA LYS A 166 -27.57 -5.39 -5.09
C LYS A 166 -26.71 -4.74 -6.18
N GLU A 167 -26.06 -5.57 -6.96
CA GLU A 167 -25.37 -5.12 -8.18
C GLU A 167 -26.38 -4.43 -9.12
N ALA A 168 -25.96 -3.30 -9.70
CA ALA A 168 -26.76 -2.42 -10.56
C ALA A 168 -27.81 -1.53 -9.84
N ASP A 169 -27.93 -1.54 -8.54
CA ASP A 169 -28.73 -0.53 -7.84
C ASP A 169 -28.16 0.87 -8.09
N VAL A 170 -29.01 1.79 -8.50
CA VAL A 170 -28.61 3.20 -8.72
C VAL A 170 -28.67 3.95 -7.40
N VAL A 171 -27.52 4.41 -6.90
CA VAL A 171 -27.43 5.09 -5.61
C VAL A 171 -27.40 6.62 -5.75
N ILE A 172 -28.04 7.31 -4.83
CA ILE A 172 -28.06 8.76 -4.76
C ILE A 172 -26.88 9.24 -3.93
N THR A 173 -25.96 10.00 -4.54
CA THR A 173 -24.69 10.45 -3.94
C THR A 173 -24.71 11.88 -3.42
N SER A 174 -25.72 12.69 -3.83
CA SER A 174 -25.87 14.08 -3.40
C SER A 174 -27.34 14.43 -3.14
N GLY A 175 -27.58 15.41 -2.27
CA GLY A 175 -28.94 15.79 -1.86
C GLY A 175 -29.63 14.78 -0.93
N ASN A 176 -28.98 13.69 -0.57
CA ASN A 176 -29.52 12.53 0.18
C ASN A 176 -29.71 12.79 1.68
N ILE A 177 -29.07 13.83 2.23
CA ILE A 177 -29.14 14.10 3.70
C ILE A 177 -30.56 14.40 4.18
N ASN A 178 -31.39 15.05 3.35
CA ASN A 178 -32.75 15.46 3.72
C ASN A 178 -33.84 14.65 3.00
N LEU A 179 -33.48 13.62 2.26
CA LEU A 179 -34.46 12.77 1.57
C LEU A 179 -35.30 11.96 2.55
N ALA A 180 -36.60 11.86 2.27
CA ALA A 180 -37.47 10.90 2.92
C ALA A 180 -37.64 9.66 2.04
N HIS A 181 -38.12 8.57 2.64
CA HIS A 181 -38.48 7.36 1.91
C HIS A 181 -39.62 7.66 0.93
N GLU A 182 -39.51 7.12 -0.28
CA GLU A 182 -40.47 7.30 -1.38
C GLU A 182 -40.61 8.75 -1.89
N SER A 183 -39.67 9.63 -1.53
CA SER A 183 -39.68 10.99 -2.03
C SER A 183 -39.44 11.03 -3.55
N PRO A 184 -40.25 11.80 -4.31
CA PRO A 184 -39.94 12.04 -5.72
C PRO A 184 -38.63 12.83 -5.84
N VAL A 185 -37.75 12.40 -6.74
CA VAL A 185 -36.45 13.03 -6.97
C VAL A 185 -36.24 13.30 -8.45
N LYS A 186 -35.56 14.43 -8.74
CA LYS A 186 -35.10 14.74 -10.09
C LYS A 186 -33.60 14.48 -10.17
N VAL A 187 -33.21 13.61 -11.11
CA VAL A 187 -31.80 13.35 -11.38
C VAL A 187 -31.15 14.56 -12.04
N ILE A 188 -30.03 14.99 -11.51
CA ILE A 188 -29.17 15.99 -12.12
C ILE A 188 -27.88 15.22 -12.48
N GLU A 189 -27.65 15.01 -13.78
CA GLU A 189 -26.39 14.46 -14.25
C GLU A 189 -25.33 15.58 -14.20
N ASN A 190 -24.20 15.31 -13.55
CA ASN A 190 -23.03 16.19 -13.50
C ASN A 190 -22.00 15.74 -14.52
#